data_48feaa4fc25ddf752e409badc70b90fc
#
_entry.id   48feaa4fc25ddf752e409badc70b90fc
#
_cell.length_a   1.000
_cell.length_b   1.000
_cell.length_c   1.000
_cell.angle_alpha   90.00
_cell.angle_beta   90.00
_cell.angle_gamma   90.00
#
_symmetry.space_group_name_H-M   'P 1'
#
loop_
_entity.id
_entity.type
_entity.pdbx_description
1 polymer ?
#
loop_
_entity_poly.entity_id
_entity_poly.type
_entity_poly.pdbx_seq_one_letter_code
_entity_poly.pdbx_strand_id
1 'polypeptide(L)'
;MLFRSDNTDSDYDREKLQERLAKLSGGVAIIKVGAATEVELKEKKHRIEDAVQTTKAAVEEGVVPGGGVALLRAQAKVLELAATLEGDEATGARTVARALEEPLKQIALNAGLEGGVIVEKVRNLKGSHGLNAGTGEYEDLVKAGVIDAAKVTRSALQNAASIAALFLTTEAVVAEKPEPPAAAPGGGMPGMDGMGDF
;
A
#
# COMPACT_ATOMS: atom_id res chain seq x y z
N MET A 1 -3.81 9.99 -31.90
CA MET A 1 -3.89 9.85 -30.45
C MET A 1 -3.12 8.62 -29.93
N LEU A 2 -3.30 7.45 -30.51
CA LEU A 2 -2.49 6.25 -30.21
C LEU A 2 -0.98 6.53 -30.27
N PHE A 3 -0.53 7.23 -31.30
CA PHE A 3 0.88 7.61 -31.51
C PHE A 3 1.48 8.53 -30.40
N ARG A 4 0.65 9.25 -29.67
CA ARG A 4 1.09 10.13 -28.57
C ARG A 4 1.15 9.39 -27.24
N SER A 5 0.29 8.39 -27.00
CA SER A 5 0.33 7.58 -25.78
C SER A 5 1.56 6.68 -25.72
N ASP A 6 2.08 6.25 -26.89
CA ASP A 6 3.22 5.36 -26.97
C ASP A 6 4.56 6.10 -26.88
N ASN A 7 4.57 7.40 -27.18
CA ASN A 7 5.77 8.25 -27.27
C ASN A 7 5.92 9.24 -26.10
N THR A 8 5.16 9.08 -25.01
CA THR A 8 5.32 9.95 -23.84
C THR A 8 6.17 9.29 -22.78
N ASP A 9 7.13 10.02 -22.23
CA ASP A 9 8.02 9.59 -21.15
C ASP A 9 7.36 9.71 -19.75
N SER A 10 6.18 10.36 -19.68
CA SER A 10 5.43 10.58 -18.45
C SER A 10 4.30 9.56 -18.33
N ASP A 11 4.31 8.75 -17.30
CA ASP A 11 3.23 7.78 -17.00
C ASP A 11 1.89 8.49 -16.75
N TYR A 12 1.91 9.68 -16.14
CA TYR A 12 0.73 10.51 -15.95
C TYR A 12 0.11 10.96 -17.28
N ASP A 13 0.93 11.45 -18.20
CA ASP A 13 0.45 11.89 -19.53
C ASP A 13 -0.07 10.71 -20.34
N ARG A 14 0.58 9.54 -20.23
CA ARG A 14 0.12 8.31 -20.86
C ARG A 14 -1.26 7.91 -20.36
N GLU A 15 -1.50 7.96 -19.07
CA GLU A 15 -2.80 7.66 -18.46
C GLU A 15 -3.88 8.63 -18.96
N LYS A 16 -3.58 9.94 -18.97
CA LYS A 16 -4.51 10.96 -19.47
C LYS A 16 -4.82 10.84 -20.96
N LEU A 17 -3.85 10.45 -21.77
CA LEU A 17 -4.07 10.19 -23.19
C LEU A 17 -4.90 8.93 -23.41
N GLN A 18 -4.72 7.89 -22.61
CA GLN A 18 -5.52 6.67 -22.62
C GLN A 18 -6.97 6.94 -22.20
N GLU A 19 -7.20 7.74 -21.13
CA GLU A 19 -8.54 8.19 -20.75
C GLU A 19 -9.25 8.94 -21.91
N ARG A 20 -8.54 9.83 -22.57
CA ARG A 20 -9.08 10.56 -23.73
C ARG A 20 -9.39 9.63 -24.90
N LEU A 21 -8.53 8.67 -25.17
CA LEU A 21 -8.76 7.65 -26.20
C LEU A 21 -10.00 6.82 -25.89
N ALA A 22 -10.13 6.34 -24.64
CA ALA A 22 -11.29 5.58 -24.19
C ALA A 22 -12.60 6.36 -24.35
N LYS A 23 -12.62 7.65 -23.98
CA LYS A 23 -13.78 8.54 -24.18
C LYS A 23 -14.15 8.72 -25.65
N LEU A 24 -13.15 8.75 -26.54
CA LEU A 24 -13.37 8.91 -27.98
C LEU A 24 -13.78 7.60 -28.67
N SER A 25 -13.34 6.45 -28.14
CA SER A 25 -13.68 5.13 -28.67
C SER A 25 -15.04 4.58 -28.18
N GLY A 26 -15.76 5.33 -27.37
CA GLY A 26 -17.15 5.03 -26.99
C GLY A 26 -17.33 4.18 -25.73
N GLY A 27 -16.28 3.99 -24.92
CA GLY A 27 -16.36 3.20 -23.68
C GLY A 27 -16.20 4.06 -22.42
N VAL A 28 -17.28 4.67 -21.90
CA VAL A 28 -17.29 5.32 -20.58
C VAL A 28 -18.24 4.57 -19.68
N ALA A 29 -17.69 4.01 -18.59
CA ALA A 29 -18.49 3.47 -17.48
C ALA A 29 -18.59 4.53 -16.37
N ILE A 30 -19.78 4.72 -15.82
CA ILE A 30 -20.03 5.67 -14.73
C ILE A 30 -20.47 4.86 -13.51
N ILE A 31 -19.68 4.95 -12.44
CA ILE A 31 -20.02 4.37 -11.13
C ILE A 31 -20.60 5.51 -10.27
N LYS A 32 -21.91 5.43 -9.97
CA LYS A 32 -22.57 6.40 -9.10
C LYS A 32 -22.46 5.94 -7.66
N VAL A 33 -22.00 6.84 -6.78
CA VAL A 33 -21.78 6.55 -5.35
C VAL A 33 -22.67 7.49 -4.54
N GLY A 34 -23.32 6.95 -3.50
CA GLY A 34 -24.11 7.70 -2.53
C GLY A 34 -23.78 7.27 -1.11
N ALA A 35 -23.95 8.21 -0.17
CA ALA A 35 -23.80 7.96 1.27
C ALA A 35 -24.68 8.93 2.07
N ALA A 36 -24.89 8.65 3.37
CA ALA A 36 -25.69 9.48 4.23
C ALA A 36 -24.97 10.79 4.65
N THR A 37 -23.63 10.77 4.68
CA THR A 37 -22.82 11.92 5.06
C THR A 37 -21.73 12.19 4.03
N GLU A 38 -21.21 13.43 3.99
CA GLU A 38 -20.12 13.81 3.08
C GLU A 38 -18.83 13.06 3.39
N VAL A 39 -18.53 12.79 4.65
CA VAL A 39 -17.33 12.04 5.06
C VAL A 39 -17.40 10.60 4.56
N GLU A 40 -18.54 9.95 4.76
CA GLU A 40 -18.79 8.59 4.26
C GLU A 40 -18.74 8.53 2.73
N LEU A 41 -19.27 9.57 2.05
CA LEU A 41 -19.22 9.66 0.59
C LEU A 41 -17.78 9.73 0.07
N LYS A 42 -16.94 10.55 0.70
CA LYS A 42 -15.51 10.68 0.34
C LYS A 42 -14.78 9.35 0.57
N GLU A 43 -15.02 8.71 1.69
CA GLU A 43 -14.40 7.41 2.01
C GLU A 43 -14.80 6.34 0.99
N LYS A 44 -16.09 6.19 0.68
CA LYS A 44 -16.56 5.25 -0.34
C LYS A 44 -16.00 5.56 -1.74
N LYS A 45 -15.93 6.84 -2.09
CA LYS A 45 -15.37 7.27 -3.37
C LYS A 45 -13.91 6.84 -3.49
N HIS A 46 -13.08 7.12 -2.49
CA HIS A 46 -11.66 6.74 -2.49
C HIS A 46 -11.48 5.23 -2.55
N ARG A 47 -12.30 4.47 -1.81
CA ARG A 47 -12.27 3.00 -1.84
C ARG A 47 -12.59 2.44 -3.23
N ILE A 48 -13.55 3.03 -3.93
CA ILE A 48 -13.92 2.63 -5.30
C ILE A 48 -12.83 3.03 -6.30
N GLU A 49 -12.25 4.23 -6.16
CA GLU A 49 -11.14 4.67 -7.00
C GLU A 49 -9.93 3.73 -6.86
N ASP A 50 -9.59 3.34 -5.63
CA ASP A 50 -8.54 2.37 -5.35
C ASP A 50 -8.84 1.00 -5.96
N ALA A 51 -10.06 0.49 -5.79
CA ALA A 51 -10.49 -0.77 -6.39
C ALA A 51 -10.39 -0.77 -7.93
N VAL A 52 -10.73 0.35 -8.57
CA VAL A 52 -10.61 0.50 -10.03
C VAL A 52 -9.14 0.48 -10.47
N GLN A 53 -8.27 1.21 -9.76
CA GLN A 53 -6.84 1.24 -10.07
C GLN A 53 -6.18 -0.13 -9.86
N THR A 54 -6.48 -0.79 -8.74
CA THR A 54 -5.98 -2.13 -8.45
C THR A 54 -6.46 -3.15 -9.47
N THR A 55 -7.73 -3.05 -9.93
CA THR A 55 -8.26 -3.92 -10.98
C THR A 55 -7.54 -3.70 -12.32
N LYS A 56 -7.26 -2.45 -12.71
CA LYS A 56 -6.46 -2.17 -13.91
C LYS A 56 -5.07 -2.80 -13.81
N ALA A 57 -4.39 -2.62 -12.68
CA ALA A 57 -3.08 -3.22 -12.44
C ALA A 57 -3.12 -4.76 -12.50
N ALA A 58 -4.20 -5.37 -11.98
CA ALA A 58 -4.40 -6.82 -12.04
C ALA A 58 -4.63 -7.34 -13.45
N VAL A 59 -5.31 -6.57 -14.31
CA VAL A 59 -5.48 -6.93 -15.74
C VAL A 59 -4.14 -6.90 -16.48
N GLU A 60 -3.22 -6.01 -16.10
CA GLU A 60 -1.92 -5.87 -16.78
C GLU A 60 -0.94 -7.00 -16.43
N GLU A 61 -0.79 -7.36 -15.15
CA GLU A 61 0.25 -8.31 -14.68
C GLU A 61 -0.32 -9.52 -13.92
N GLY A 62 -1.63 -9.63 -13.81
CA GLY A 62 -2.29 -10.71 -13.08
C GLY A 62 -2.37 -10.47 -11.58
N VAL A 63 -2.77 -11.53 -10.87
CA VAL A 63 -2.98 -11.51 -9.42
C VAL A 63 -2.06 -12.52 -8.71
N VAL A 64 -1.77 -12.24 -7.46
CA VAL A 64 -1.00 -13.10 -6.55
C VAL A 64 -1.79 -13.30 -5.26
N PRO A 65 -1.45 -14.31 -4.44
CA PRO A 65 -2.04 -14.44 -3.10
C PRO A 65 -1.80 -13.16 -2.29
N GLY A 66 -2.86 -12.62 -1.69
CA GLY A 66 -2.81 -11.42 -0.86
C GLY A 66 -2.25 -11.67 0.54
N GLY A 67 -2.53 -10.73 1.45
CA GLY A 67 -2.13 -10.87 2.84
C GLY A 67 -0.62 -10.91 3.09
N GLY A 68 0.20 -10.39 2.17
CA GLY A 68 1.67 -10.42 2.26
C GLY A 68 2.29 -11.79 1.93
N VAL A 69 1.49 -12.79 1.56
CA VAL A 69 1.98 -14.16 1.28
C VAL A 69 2.88 -14.20 0.06
N ALA A 70 2.56 -13.45 -1.00
CA ALA A 70 3.38 -13.42 -2.22
C ALA A 70 4.82 -12.99 -1.94
N LEU A 71 5.03 -11.95 -1.13
CA LEU A 71 6.35 -11.46 -0.75
C LEU A 71 7.09 -12.47 0.12
N LEU A 72 6.40 -13.11 1.08
CA LEU A 72 6.99 -14.17 1.90
C LEU A 72 7.44 -15.37 1.06
N ARG A 73 6.69 -15.74 0.00
CA ARG A 73 7.13 -16.80 -0.94
C ARG A 73 8.34 -16.39 -1.76
N ALA A 74 8.45 -15.12 -2.14
CA ALA A 74 9.61 -14.59 -2.86
C ALA A 74 10.88 -14.59 -1.99
N GLN A 75 10.76 -14.53 -0.66
CA GLN A 75 11.88 -14.54 0.28
C GLN A 75 12.86 -15.71 0.04
N ALA A 76 12.35 -16.91 -0.24
CA ALA A 76 13.19 -18.07 -0.47
C ALA A 76 14.17 -17.84 -1.63
N LYS A 77 13.70 -17.21 -2.72
CA LYS A 77 14.55 -16.90 -3.88
C LYS A 77 15.60 -15.83 -3.58
N VAL A 78 15.25 -14.86 -2.75
CA VAL A 78 16.22 -13.84 -2.30
C VAL A 78 17.28 -14.46 -1.39
N LEU A 79 16.92 -15.41 -0.53
CA LEU A 79 17.87 -16.13 0.31
C LEU A 79 18.77 -17.06 -0.50
N GLU A 80 18.27 -17.75 -1.53
CA GLU A 80 19.07 -18.52 -2.47
C GLU A 80 20.11 -17.62 -3.16
N LEU A 81 19.72 -16.43 -3.63
CA LEU A 81 20.63 -15.45 -4.20
C LEU A 81 21.65 -14.97 -3.17
N ALA A 82 21.22 -14.63 -1.95
CA ALA A 82 22.12 -14.17 -0.88
C ALA A 82 23.20 -15.19 -0.52
N ALA A 83 22.94 -16.48 -0.73
CA ALA A 83 23.91 -17.55 -0.50
C ALA A 83 25.00 -17.61 -1.59
N THR A 84 24.78 -16.99 -2.77
CA THR A 84 25.77 -16.92 -3.85
C THR A 84 26.60 -15.63 -3.83
N LEU A 85 26.24 -14.67 -2.96
CA LEU A 85 26.89 -13.38 -2.81
C LEU A 85 27.83 -13.39 -1.61
N GLU A 86 28.80 -12.47 -1.59
CA GLU A 86 29.75 -12.31 -0.50
C GLU A 86 29.72 -10.90 0.10
N GLY A 87 30.22 -10.74 1.31
CA GLY A 87 30.39 -9.46 1.99
C GLY A 87 29.09 -8.64 2.11
N ASP A 88 29.18 -7.38 1.72
CA ASP A 88 28.09 -6.41 1.86
C ASP A 88 26.92 -6.69 0.92
N GLU A 89 27.18 -7.25 -0.26
CA GLU A 89 26.11 -7.64 -1.18
C GLU A 89 25.23 -8.73 -0.58
N ALA A 90 25.84 -9.75 0.03
CA ALA A 90 25.10 -10.80 0.75
C ALA A 90 24.29 -10.23 1.93
N THR A 91 24.85 -9.24 2.63
CA THR A 91 24.17 -8.56 3.73
C THR A 91 22.99 -7.75 3.23
N GLY A 92 23.13 -7.01 2.13
CA GLY A 92 22.05 -6.29 1.48
C GLY A 92 20.91 -7.22 1.05
N ALA A 93 21.22 -8.33 0.40
CA ALA A 93 20.23 -9.32 -0.01
C ALA A 93 19.49 -9.93 1.19
N ARG A 94 20.17 -10.25 2.30
CA ARG A 94 19.53 -10.73 3.54
C ARG A 94 18.63 -9.66 4.17
N THR A 95 19.02 -8.39 4.10
CA THR A 95 18.20 -7.26 4.58
C THR A 95 16.88 -7.18 3.81
N VAL A 96 16.95 -7.28 2.47
CA VAL A 96 15.74 -7.35 1.64
C VAL A 96 14.90 -8.58 2.00
N ALA A 97 15.51 -9.75 2.12
CA ALA A 97 14.79 -10.98 2.49
C ALA A 97 14.01 -10.80 3.81
N ARG A 98 14.61 -10.16 4.81
CA ARG A 98 13.95 -9.88 6.08
C ARG A 98 12.80 -8.89 5.93
N ALA A 99 12.97 -7.85 5.12
CA ALA A 99 11.95 -6.84 4.86
C ALA A 99 10.69 -7.43 4.20
N LEU A 100 10.82 -8.51 3.42
CA LEU A 100 9.68 -9.19 2.77
C LEU A 100 8.69 -9.84 3.76
N GLU A 101 9.06 -10.02 5.02
CA GLU A 101 8.18 -10.52 6.07
C GLU A 101 7.27 -9.44 6.66
N GLU A 102 7.71 -8.18 6.62
CA GLU A 102 7.07 -7.09 7.35
C GLU A 102 5.62 -6.80 6.92
N PRO A 103 5.23 -6.88 5.64
CA PRO A 103 3.82 -6.69 5.26
C PRO A 103 2.87 -7.69 5.92
N LEU A 104 3.24 -8.98 5.94
CA LEU A 104 2.44 -10.01 6.63
C LEU A 104 2.42 -9.80 8.14
N LYS A 105 3.57 -9.44 8.74
CA LYS A 105 3.63 -9.11 10.18
C LYS A 105 2.70 -7.97 10.53
N GLN A 106 2.72 -6.90 9.75
CA GLN A 106 1.89 -5.73 10.00
C GLN A 106 0.39 -6.06 9.89
N ILE A 107 0.00 -6.85 8.89
CA ILE A 107 -1.39 -7.32 8.75
C ILE A 107 -1.80 -8.13 9.98
N ALA A 108 -0.95 -9.05 10.45
CA ALA A 108 -1.23 -9.84 11.64
C ALA A 108 -1.35 -8.97 12.90
N LEU A 109 -0.45 -8.01 13.10
CA LEU A 109 -0.48 -7.06 14.21
C LEU A 109 -1.77 -6.22 14.18
N ASN A 110 -2.17 -5.73 13.02
CA ASN A 110 -3.42 -4.97 12.85
C ASN A 110 -4.67 -5.80 13.18
N ALA A 111 -4.58 -7.13 13.01
CA ALA A 111 -5.62 -8.08 13.41
C ALA A 111 -5.53 -8.50 14.89
N GLY A 112 -4.61 -7.91 15.68
CA GLY A 112 -4.42 -8.24 17.09
C GLY A 112 -3.65 -9.56 17.33
N LEU A 113 -2.93 -10.05 16.31
CA LEU A 113 -2.19 -11.31 16.36
C LEU A 113 -0.68 -11.07 16.49
N GLU A 114 0.06 -12.07 16.98
CA GLU A 114 1.51 -12.01 17.09
C GLU A 114 2.18 -12.24 15.71
N GLY A 115 2.71 -11.18 15.11
CA GLY A 115 3.20 -11.18 13.73
C GLY A 115 4.31 -12.19 13.47
N GLY A 116 5.25 -12.38 14.40
CA GLY A 116 6.35 -13.33 14.25
C GLY A 116 5.86 -14.78 14.19
N VAL A 117 4.90 -15.14 15.03
CA VAL A 117 4.28 -16.47 15.05
C VAL A 117 3.53 -16.74 13.76
N ILE A 118 2.80 -15.74 13.27
CA ILE A 118 2.03 -15.85 12.02
C ILE A 118 2.96 -16.06 10.82
N VAL A 119 4.04 -15.26 10.71
CA VAL A 119 5.01 -15.40 9.63
C VAL A 119 5.60 -16.80 9.60
N GLU A 120 6.03 -17.32 10.76
CA GLU A 120 6.62 -18.67 10.82
C GLU A 120 5.59 -19.75 10.43
N LYS A 121 4.36 -19.61 10.88
CA LYS A 121 3.29 -20.54 10.51
C LYS A 121 2.99 -20.50 9.00
N VAL A 122 2.86 -19.31 8.43
CA VAL A 122 2.60 -19.15 6.98
C VAL A 122 3.79 -19.60 6.14
N ARG A 123 5.04 -19.40 6.62
CA ARG A 123 6.26 -19.89 5.92
C ARG A 123 6.22 -21.41 5.72
N ASN A 124 5.69 -22.14 6.69
CA ASN A 124 5.56 -23.61 6.62
C ASN A 124 4.39 -24.10 5.75
N LEU A 125 3.46 -23.21 5.36
CA LEU A 125 2.42 -23.51 4.40
C LEU A 125 2.94 -23.46 2.98
N LYS A 126 2.23 -24.07 2.01
CA LYS A 126 2.63 -24.12 0.61
C LYS A 126 1.69 -23.33 -0.30
N GLY A 127 2.21 -22.89 -1.43
CA GLY A 127 1.43 -22.25 -2.49
C GLY A 127 0.75 -20.97 -2.02
N SER A 128 -0.54 -20.83 -2.31
CA SER A 128 -1.39 -19.69 -1.98
C SER A 128 -1.96 -19.69 -0.56
N HIS A 129 -1.61 -20.69 0.26
CA HIS A 129 -2.12 -20.76 1.63
C HIS A 129 -1.47 -19.70 2.53
N GLY A 130 -2.31 -19.01 3.31
CA GLY A 130 -1.90 -17.97 4.24
C GLY A 130 -2.97 -17.69 5.28
N LEU A 131 -2.76 -16.67 6.09
CA LEU A 131 -3.73 -16.19 7.07
C LEU A 131 -4.77 -15.30 6.38
N ASN A 132 -6.04 -15.66 6.49
CA ASN A 132 -7.13 -14.74 6.24
C ASN A 132 -7.38 -13.93 7.53
N ALA A 133 -6.90 -12.69 7.57
CA ALA A 133 -6.99 -11.84 8.76
C ALA A 133 -8.45 -11.46 9.13
N GLY A 134 -9.38 -11.56 8.19
CA GLY A 134 -10.81 -11.30 8.44
C GLY A 134 -11.52 -12.42 9.18
N THR A 135 -11.10 -13.68 8.97
CA THR A 135 -11.69 -14.87 9.60
C THR A 135 -10.82 -15.47 10.70
N GLY A 136 -9.51 -15.16 10.68
CA GLY A 136 -8.51 -15.78 11.56
C GLY A 136 -8.06 -17.17 11.10
N GLU A 137 -8.53 -17.66 9.96
CA GLU A 137 -8.27 -19.02 9.47
C GLU A 137 -7.08 -19.05 8.48
N TYR A 138 -6.46 -20.24 8.38
CA TYR A 138 -5.40 -20.51 7.41
C TYR A 138 -5.95 -21.31 6.25
N GLU A 139 -6.07 -20.67 5.10
CA GLU A 139 -6.72 -21.24 3.94
C GLU A 139 -6.02 -20.85 2.62
N ASP A 140 -6.51 -21.37 1.50
CA ASP A 140 -6.09 -20.94 0.16
C ASP A 140 -6.65 -19.54 -0.13
N LEU A 141 -5.81 -18.53 0.00
CA LEU A 141 -6.20 -17.12 -0.13
C LEU A 141 -6.74 -16.78 -1.54
N VAL A 142 -6.23 -17.44 -2.57
CA VAL A 142 -6.73 -17.21 -3.94
C VAL A 142 -8.17 -17.70 -4.07
N LYS A 143 -8.50 -18.89 -3.49
CA LYS A 143 -9.87 -19.40 -3.47
C LYS A 143 -10.79 -18.60 -2.57
N ALA A 144 -10.27 -18.07 -1.47
CA ALA A 144 -11.01 -17.20 -0.55
C ALA A 144 -11.24 -15.79 -1.12
N GLY A 145 -10.63 -15.44 -2.28
CA GLY A 145 -10.74 -14.11 -2.87
C GLY A 145 -9.83 -13.07 -2.24
N VAL A 146 -8.89 -13.47 -1.40
CA VAL A 146 -7.86 -12.60 -0.80
C VAL A 146 -6.67 -12.55 -1.74
N ILE A 147 -6.71 -11.61 -2.68
CA ILE A 147 -5.76 -11.47 -3.78
C ILE A 147 -5.23 -10.05 -3.88
N ASP A 148 -3.99 -9.91 -4.34
CA ASP A 148 -3.36 -8.63 -4.65
C ASP A 148 -2.99 -8.56 -6.14
N ALA A 149 -2.96 -7.36 -6.72
CA ALA A 149 -2.43 -7.15 -8.06
C ALA A 149 -0.90 -7.32 -8.05
N ALA A 150 -0.38 -8.19 -8.90
CA ALA A 150 1.05 -8.47 -8.98
C ALA A 150 1.88 -7.20 -9.25
N LYS A 151 1.40 -6.33 -10.15
CA LYS A 151 2.04 -5.05 -10.47
C LYS A 151 2.19 -4.15 -9.25
N VAL A 152 1.16 -4.06 -8.39
CA VAL A 152 1.19 -3.23 -7.17
C VAL A 152 2.25 -3.75 -6.20
N THR A 153 2.21 -5.05 -5.89
CA THR A 153 3.15 -5.69 -4.98
C THR A 153 4.60 -5.59 -5.47
N ARG A 154 4.82 -5.81 -6.77
CA ARG A 154 6.15 -5.68 -7.39
C ARG A 154 6.65 -4.24 -7.37
N SER A 155 5.82 -3.27 -7.77
CA SER A 155 6.20 -1.86 -7.80
C SER A 155 6.47 -1.31 -6.40
N ALA A 156 5.72 -1.73 -5.39
CA ALA A 156 5.94 -1.35 -4.00
C ALA A 156 7.33 -1.80 -3.52
N LEU A 157 7.70 -3.06 -3.79
CA LEU A 157 9.03 -3.58 -3.43
C LEU A 157 10.15 -2.85 -4.20
N GLN A 158 9.97 -2.64 -5.50
CA GLN A 158 10.96 -1.96 -6.35
C GLN A 158 11.21 -0.53 -5.89
N ASN A 159 10.14 0.23 -5.61
CA ASN A 159 10.24 1.61 -5.15
C ASN A 159 10.84 1.68 -3.74
N ALA A 160 10.45 0.78 -2.83
CA ALA A 160 11.02 0.71 -1.49
C ALA A 160 12.53 0.43 -1.55
N ALA A 161 12.97 -0.54 -2.37
CA ALA A 161 14.38 -0.85 -2.54
C ALA A 161 15.17 0.33 -3.15
N SER A 162 14.60 1.03 -4.13
CA SER A 162 15.21 2.21 -4.75
C SER A 162 15.41 3.34 -3.74
N ILE A 163 14.40 3.65 -2.93
CA ILE A 163 14.49 4.68 -1.91
C ILE A 163 15.47 4.27 -0.80
N ALA A 164 15.44 3.01 -0.36
CA ALA A 164 16.39 2.51 0.63
C ALA A 164 17.84 2.61 0.14
N ALA A 165 18.09 2.25 -1.12
CA ALA A 165 19.42 2.38 -1.72
C ALA A 165 19.88 3.86 -1.76
N LEU A 166 19.00 4.78 -2.13
CA LEU A 166 19.29 6.21 -2.10
C LEU A 166 19.59 6.68 -0.67
N PHE A 167 18.82 6.23 0.31
CA PHE A 167 19.01 6.57 1.71
C PHE A 167 20.38 6.14 2.25
N LEU A 168 20.86 4.95 1.84
CA LEU A 168 22.16 4.43 2.22
C LEU A 168 23.35 5.25 1.67
N THR A 169 23.14 6.08 0.64
CA THR A 169 24.17 6.96 0.09
C THR A 169 24.25 8.32 0.82
N THR A 170 23.36 8.60 1.76
CA THR A 170 23.31 9.87 2.48
C THR A 170 24.06 9.79 3.81
N GLU A 171 24.75 10.86 4.20
CA GLU A 171 25.41 10.97 5.51
C GLU A 171 24.51 11.64 6.56
N ALA A 172 23.51 12.41 6.12
CA ALA A 172 22.61 13.13 7.00
C ALA A 172 21.22 13.26 6.40
N VAL A 173 20.21 13.28 7.25
CA VAL A 173 18.81 13.54 6.88
C VAL A 173 18.34 14.79 7.62
N VAL A 174 17.79 15.74 6.87
CA VAL A 174 17.17 16.95 7.43
C VAL A 174 15.64 16.76 7.36
N ALA A 175 14.99 16.80 8.51
CA ALA A 175 13.54 16.70 8.63
C ALA A 175 12.99 17.87 9.44
N GLU A 176 11.77 18.29 9.10
CA GLU A 176 11.06 19.28 9.89
C GLU A 176 10.74 18.74 11.28
N LYS A 177 10.97 19.57 12.30
CA LYS A 177 10.57 19.24 13.67
C LYS A 177 9.05 19.39 13.78
N PRO A 178 8.32 18.39 14.29
CA PRO A 178 6.89 18.53 14.51
C PRO A 178 6.59 19.76 15.38
N GLU A 179 5.75 20.65 14.87
CA GLU A 179 5.26 21.76 15.68
C GLU A 179 4.29 21.24 16.75
N PRO A 180 4.37 21.72 18.00
CA PRO A 180 3.37 21.40 19.00
C PRO A 180 1.99 21.86 18.49
N PRO A 181 0.90 21.14 18.78
CA PRO A 181 -0.45 21.55 18.39
C PRO A 181 -0.68 23.00 18.85
N ALA A 182 -1.10 23.87 17.93
CA ALA A 182 -1.45 25.23 18.25
C ALA A 182 -2.45 25.19 19.43
N ALA A 183 -2.13 25.92 20.52
CA ALA A 183 -3.04 26.04 21.65
C ALA A 183 -4.39 26.52 21.12
N ALA A 184 -5.46 25.79 21.42
CA ALA A 184 -6.79 26.20 21.06
C ALA A 184 -6.99 27.64 21.54
N PRO A 185 -7.54 28.55 20.69
CA PRO A 185 -7.82 29.90 21.12
C PRO A 185 -8.71 29.82 22.38
N GLY A 186 -8.16 30.27 23.50
CA GLY A 186 -8.83 30.29 24.79
C GLY A 186 -10.15 31.02 24.63
N GLY A 187 -11.27 30.31 24.81
CA GLY A 187 -12.58 30.90 24.90
C GLY A 187 -12.60 31.88 26.06
N GLY A 188 -12.32 33.14 25.74
CA GLY A 188 -12.61 34.24 26.67
C GLY A 188 -14.11 34.27 26.97
N MET A 189 -14.51 33.89 28.17
CA MET A 189 -15.84 34.21 28.68
C MET A 189 -15.96 35.74 28.64
N PRO A 190 -17.05 36.28 28.05
CA PRO A 190 -17.39 37.68 28.26
C PRO A 190 -17.71 37.87 29.74
N GLY A 191 -16.93 38.72 30.40
CA GLY A 191 -17.19 39.13 31.76
C GLY A 191 -18.59 39.73 31.89
N MET A 192 -19.36 39.17 32.77
CA MET A 192 -20.57 39.78 33.32
C MET A 192 -20.14 40.83 34.33
N ASP A 193 -19.82 42.04 33.86
CA ASP A 193 -19.73 43.22 34.69
C ASP A 193 -20.92 44.11 34.38
N GLY A 194 -21.68 44.45 35.43
CA GLY A 194 -22.59 45.55 35.39
C GLY A 194 -24.02 45.25 35.77
N MET A 195 -24.29 44.97 37.06
CA MET A 195 -25.56 45.30 37.65
C MET A 195 -25.29 45.85 39.04
N GLY A 196 -24.99 47.17 39.07
CA GLY A 196 -25.05 48.02 40.23
C GLY A 196 -26.14 49.05 40.06
N ASP A 197 -26.95 49.17 41.08
CA ASP A 197 -27.82 50.27 41.46
C ASP A 197 -28.90 50.82 40.49
N PHE A 198 -30.13 50.49 40.78
CA PHE A 198 -31.22 51.28 41.40
C PHE A 198 -32.44 50.40 41.57
#